data_9d3bbd3bc61b8a3cb70d701e305e7a65
#
_entry.id   9d3bbd3bc61b8a3cb70d701e305e7a65
#
_cell.length_a   1.000
_cell.length_b   1.000
_cell.length_c   1.000
_cell.angle_alpha   90.00
_cell.angle_beta   90.00
_cell.angle_gamma   90.00
#
_symmetry.space_group_name_H-M   'P 1'
#
loop_
_entity.id
_entity.type
_entity.pdbx_description
1 polymer ?
#
loop_
_entity_poly.entity_id
_entity_poly.type
_entity_poly.pdbx_seq_one_letter_code
_entity_poly.pdbx_strand_id
1 'polypeptide(L)'
;MTSVVDKRKNKFNRYKDLRENPTELLEPAIKPVKEYDAFDRIKDIADEGTFKEFEFDFPETNPLKFEGYVEKKEALRKENNCHDAIIAGECEIEKMPCVLAVMNKKFMMASMGMELGETFCRALEYAGEKHLPFIVFTASGGARMQEGILSLMQMAKTSAVVKKFKDEGGLYITVLTHPTTGGVSASFATLGDITLAEPKALIGFAGPRVIEQTIGQKLPEGFQRAGFLQEHGFVDAIVRREDMKEMLAKILMLHKNVYEGR
;
A
#
# COMPACT_ATOMS: atom_id res chain seq x y z
N MET A 1 37.26 8.66 7.07
CA MET A 1 36.58 7.54 6.31
C MET A 1 36.12 6.51 7.31
N THR A 2 34.83 6.48 7.62
CA THR A 2 34.24 5.44 8.50
C THR A 2 34.20 4.13 7.73
N SER A 3 34.77 3.06 8.30
CA SER A 3 34.86 1.76 7.66
C SER A 3 33.44 1.17 7.42
N VAL A 4 33.30 0.31 6.42
CA VAL A 4 32.05 -0.43 6.14
C VAL A 4 31.62 -1.24 7.38
N VAL A 5 32.58 -1.71 8.18
CA VAL A 5 32.35 -2.45 9.43
C VAL A 5 31.73 -1.55 10.50
N ASP A 6 32.19 -0.27 10.60
CA ASP A 6 31.63 0.68 11.58
C ASP A 6 30.20 1.08 11.22
N LYS A 7 29.90 1.22 9.92
CA LYS A 7 28.52 1.46 9.44
C LYS A 7 27.61 0.29 9.76
N ARG A 8 28.07 -0.97 9.60
CA ARG A 8 27.29 -2.17 9.95
C ARG A 8 27.09 -2.31 11.45
N LYS A 9 28.12 -2.06 12.27
CA LYS A 9 28.03 -2.07 13.74
C LYS A 9 27.04 -1.00 14.26
N ASN A 10 27.11 0.21 13.74
CA ASN A 10 26.17 1.27 14.11
C ASN A 10 24.72 0.94 13.69
N LYS A 11 24.54 0.33 12.51
CA LYS A 11 23.23 -0.12 12.07
C LYS A 11 22.67 -1.25 12.96
N PHE A 12 23.50 -2.21 13.34
CA PHE A 12 23.11 -3.33 14.23
C PHE A 12 22.79 -2.87 15.66
N ASN A 13 23.59 -1.97 16.23
CA ASN A 13 23.33 -1.38 17.54
C ASN A 13 22.03 -0.57 17.53
N ARG A 14 21.77 0.21 16.48
CA ARG A 14 20.51 0.93 16.30
C ARG A 14 19.28 0.00 16.26
N TYR A 15 19.38 -1.17 15.61
CA TYR A 15 18.30 -2.16 15.63
C TYR A 15 18.11 -2.81 17.02
N LYS A 16 19.18 -2.97 17.78
CA LYS A 16 19.12 -3.48 19.15
C LYS A 16 18.46 -2.46 20.08
N ASP A 17 18.86 -1.19 19.99
CA ASP A 17 18.29 -0.07 20.76
C ASP A 17 16.80 0.11 20.44
N LEU A 18 16.39 -0.05 19.18
CA LEU A 18 15.01 0.01 18.73
C LEU A 18 14.15 -1.16 19.27
N ARG A 19 14.76 -2.31 19.52
CA ARG A 19 14.10 -3.48 20.12
C ARG A 19 13.95 -3.34 21.64
N GLU A 20 14.89 -2.68 22.28
CA GLU A 20 14.91 -2.45 23.72
C GLU A 20 14.13 -1.19 24.15
N ASN A 21 13.94 -0.21 23.24
CA ASN A 21 13.17 1.01 23.44
C ASN A 21 12.21 1.29 22.28
N PRO A 22 11.10 0.55 22.19
CA PRO A 22 10.11 0.76 21.10
C PRO A 22 9.49 2.17 21.10
N THR A 23 9.52 2.87 22.23
CA THR A 23 9.01 4.24 22.37
C THR A 23 9.86 5.31 21.66
N GLU A 24 11.15 5.07 21.43
CA GLU A 24 12.01 5.99 20.64
C GLU A 24 11.70 5.98 19.14
N LEU A 25 11.02 4.95 18.64
CA LEU A 25 10.43 4.96 17.28
C LEU A 25 9.26 5.96 17.17
N LEU A 26 8.78 6.50 18.28
CA LEU A 26 7.59 7.32 18.33
C LEU A 26 7.84 8.80 18.09
N GLU A 27 9.09 9.29 18.04
CA GLU A 27 9.35 10.73 17.78
C GLU A 27 10.64 11.04 17.04
N PRO A 28 10.55 11.39 15.75
CA PRO A 28 11.06 12.67 15.31
C PRO A 28 9.90 13.64 15.14
N ALA A 29 10.09 14.89 15.59
CA ALA A 29 9.16 15.99 15.30
C ALA A 29 8.84 16.02 13.81
N ILE A 30 7.57 15.85 13.46
CA ILE A 30 7.09 15.87 12.08
C ILE A 30 7.30 17.29 11.59
N LYS A 31 8.38 17.53 10.83
CA LYS A 31 8.38 18.66 9.91
C LYS A 31 7.15 18.52 9.03
N PRO A 32 6.44 19.60 8.66
CA PRO A 32 5.34 19.49 7.71
C PRO A 32 5.88 18.81 6.45
N VAL A 33 5.55 17.55 6.28
CA VAL A 33 6.00 16.76 5.15
C VAL A 33 5.29 17.34 3.95
N LYS A 34 6.04 17.84 2.95
CA LYS A 34 5.53 18.10 1.61
C LYS A 34 4.57 16.95 1.28
N GLU A 35 3.37 17.29 0.84
CA GLU A 35 2.33 16.31 0.55
C GLU A 35 2.89 15.27 -0.44
N TYR A 36 3.14 14.08 0.07
CA TYR A 36 3.79 12.99 -0.66
C TYR A 36 2.70 12.21 -1.38
N ASP A 37 2.69 12.26 -2.67
CA ASP A 37 1.68 11.63 -3.48
C ASP A 37 2.13 10.26 -4.07
N ALA A 38 1.25 9.69 -4.89
CA ALA A 38 1.53 8.39 -5.50
C ALA A 38 2.70 8.45 -6.50
N PHE A 39 2.84 9.54 -7.24
CA PHE A 39 3.94 9.71 -8.21
C PHE A 39 5.28 9.92 -7.50
N ASP A 40 5.31 10.72 -6.41
CA ASP A 40 6.50 10.85 -5.57
C ASP A 40 6.94 9.47 -5.06
N ARG A 41 5.98 8.63 -4.64
CA ARG A 41 6.27 7.27 -4.17
C ARG A 41 6.82 6.38 -5.27
N ILE A 42 6.19 6.38 -6.44
CA ILE A 42 6.68 5.61 -7.59
C ILE A 42 8.12 6.01 -7.91
N LYS A 43 8.39 7.31 -7.95
CA LYS A 43 9.73 7.85 -8.23
C LYS A 43 10.77 7.43 -7.18
N ASP A 44 10.39 7.37 -5.90
CA ASP A 44 11.33 7.00 -4.83
C ASP A 44 11.58 5.49 -4.77
N ILE A 45 10.64 4.68 -5.26
CA ILE A 45 10.71 3.20 -5.17
C ILE A 45 11.26 2.59 -6.46
N ALA A 46 10.71 2.93 -7.62
CA ALA A 46 11.16 2.40 -8.90
C ALA A 46 12.55 2.94 -9.27
N ASP A 47 13.28 2.20 -10.07
CA ASP A 47 14.49 2.68 -10.71
C ASP A 47 14.13 3.71 -11.77
N GLU A 48 14.98 4.71 -11.93
CA GLU A 48 14.71 5.85 -12.82
C GLU A 48 14.41 5.38 -14.25
N GLY A 49 13.26 5.81 -14.78
CA GLY A 49 12.82 5.52 -16.14
C GLY A 49 12.31 4.10 -16.39
N THR A 50 12.22 3.24 -15.36
CA THR A 50 11.75 1.86 -15.53
C THR A 50 10.25 1.69 -15.34
N PHE A 51 9.57 2.59 -14.64
CA PHE A 51 8.14 2.48 -14.40
C PHE A 51 7.34 2.69 -15.68
N LYS A 52 6.56 1.68 -16.05
CA LYS A 52 5.66 1.68 -17.21
C LYS A 52 4.25 1.46 -16.69
N GLU A 53 3.47 2.53 -16.63
CA GLU A 53 2.07 2.49 -16.19
C GLU A 53 1.24 1.61 -17.12
N PHE A 54 0.33 0.83 -16.53
CA PHE A 54 -0.66 0.08 -17.27
C PHE A 54 -1.81 1.00 -17.65
N GLU A 55 -2.10 1.05 -18.93
CA GLU A 55 -3.27 1.75 -19.46
C GLU A 55 -4.41 0.75 -19.62
N PHE A 56 -5.42 0.87 -18.76
CA PHE A 56 -6.63 0.08 -18.88
C PHE A 56 -7.80 0.98 -19.27
N ASP A 57 -8.55 0.56 -20.25
CA ASP A 57 -9.79 1.23 -20.66
C ASP A 57 -10.96 0.70 -19.84
N PHE A 58 -11.71 1.61 -19.24
CA PHE A 58 -12.89 1.30 -18.46
C PHE A 58 -14.08 2.13 -18.94
N PRO A 59 -15.27 1.51 -19.08
CA PRO A 59 -16.46 2.29 -19.34
C PRO A 59 -16.74 3.22 -18.16
N GLU A 60 -17.19 4.45 -18.45
CA GLU A 60 -17.60 5.37 -17.39
C GLU A 60 -18.78 4.77 -16.61
N THR A 61 -18.62 4.67 -15.29
CA THR A 61 -19.62 4.04 -14.43
C THR A 61 -20.12 5.00 -13.35
N ASN A 62 -21.44 5.09 -13.24
CA ASN A 62 -22.15 5.73 -12.13
C ASN A 62 -23.36 4.86 -11.78
N PRO A 63 -23.15 3.71 -11.11
CA PRO A 63 -24.17 2.68 -10.94
C PRO A 63 -25.40 3.15 -10.15
N LEU A 64 -25.20 4.09 -9.22
CA LEU A 64 -26.29 4.65 -8.41
C LEU A 64 -26.86 5.96 -9.00
N LYS A 65 -26.37 6.41 -10.15
CA LYS A 65 -26.69 7.72 -10.72
C LYS A 65 -26.48 8.85 -9.71
N PHE A 66 -25.38 8.74 -8.94
CA PHE A 66 -25.03 9.72 -7.91
C PHE A 66 -24.72 11.07 -8.57
N GLU A 67 -25.43 12.09 -8.16
CA GLU A 67 -25.33 13.45 -8.75
C GLU A 67 -23.90 14.02 -8.58
N GLY A 68 -23.34 14.58 -9.65
CA GLY A 68 -22.00 15.18 -9.65
C GLY A 68 -20.83 14.20 -9.53
N TYR A 69 -21.08 12.87 -9.56
CA TYR A 69 -20.03 11.89 -9.37
C TYR A 69 -19.09 11.78 -10.59
N VAL A 70 -19.65 11.74 -11.79
CA VAL A 70 -18.88 11.66 -13.04
C VAL A 70 -18.04 12.91 -13.21
N GLU A 71 -18.65 14.07 -13.05
CA GLU A 71 -17.98 15.36 -13.17
C GLU A 71 -16.84 15.51 -12.16
N LYS A 72 -17.05 15.02 -10.94
CA LYS A 72 -16.00 14.99 -9.91
C LYS A 72 -14.84 14.07 -10.28
N LYS A 73 -15.12 12.88 -10.81
CA LYS A 73 -14.08 11.97 -11.30
C LYS A 73 -13.25 12.59 -12.41
N GLU A 74 -13.91 13.18 -13.40
CA GLU A 74 -13.23 13.86 -14.52
C GLU A 74 -12.35 15.02 -14.07
N ALA A 75 -12.85 15.84 -13.13
CA ALA A 75 -12.08 16.92 -12.54
C ALA A 75 -10.82 16.41 -11.83
N LEU A 76 -10.96 15.35 -11.01
CA LEU A 76 -9.85 14.75 -10.29
C LEU A 76 -8.84 14.04 -11.21
N ARG A 77 -9.30 13.43 -12.30
CA ARG A 77 -8.41 12.85 -13.34
C ARG A 77 -7.49 13.91 -13.94
N LYS A 78 -8.06 15.07 -14.30
CA LYS A 78 -7.31 16.20 -14.85
C LYS A 78 -6.37 16.83 -13.82
N GLU A 79 -6.84 17.02 -12.59
CA GLU A 79 -6.07 17.65 -11.52
C GLU A 79 -4.87 16.79 -11.09
N ASN A 80 -5.06 15.47 -10.95
CA ASN A 80 -4.08 14.57 -10.41
C ASN A 80 -3.32 13.76 -11.48
N ASN A 81 -3.59 13.98 -12.76
CA ASN A 81 -3.00 13.25 -13.88
C ASN A 81 -3.00 11.72 -13.65
N CYS A 82 -4.09 11.17 -13.14
CA CYS A 82 -4.27 9.74 -12.92
C CYS A 82 -5.70 9.32 -13.24
N HIS A 83 -5.89 8.08 -13.64
CA HIS A 83 -7.18 7.57 -14.10
C HIS A 83 -8.17 7.36 -12.95
N ASP A 84 -7.72 6.78 -11.85
CA ASP A 84 -8.48 6.54 -10.61
C ASP A 84 -7.53 6.57 -9.39
N ALA A 85 -8.01 6.11 -8.28
CA ALA A 85 -7.34 6.13 -6.97
C ALA A 85 -6.18 5.13 -6.82
N ILE A 86 -5.76 4.47 -7.89
CA ILE A 86 -4.60 3.57 -7.93
C ILE A 86 -3.86 3.75 -9.25
N ILE A 87 -2.53 3.74 -9.18
CA ILE A 87 -1.63 3.74 -10.32
C ILE A 87 -0.85 2.43 -10.24
N ALA A 88 -0.85 1.65 -11.31
CA ALA A 88 -0.16 0.37 -11.37
C ALA A 88 0.68 0.26 -12.64
N GLY A 89 1.83 -0.39 -12.55
CA GLY A 89 2.72 -0.57 -13.69
C GLY A 89 3.82 -1.57 -13.40
N GLU A 90 4.53 -1.97 -14.46
CA GLU A 90 5.77 -2.74 -14.36
C GLU A 90 6.93 -1.79 -14.10
N CYS A 91 7.86 -2.20 -13.24
CA CYS A 91 9.09 -1.44 -12.98
C CYS A 91 10.22 -2.35 -12.51
N GLU A 92 11.38 -1.74 -12.28
CA GLU A 92 12.50 -2.37 -11.59
C GLU A 92 12.76 -1.69 -10.24
N ILE A 93 13.15 -2.47 -9.25
CA ILE A 93 13.66 -2.01 -7.95
C ILE A 93 15.06 -2.62 -7.77
N GLU A 94 16.10 -1.80 -7.78
CA GLU A 94 17.51 -2.25 -7.78
C GLU A 94 17.74 -3.35 -8.85
N LYS A 95 17.24 -3.10 -10.07
CA LYS A 95 17.31 -3.97 -11.25
C LYS A 95 16.52 -5.29 -11.13
N MET A 96 15.65 -5.42 -10.17
CA MET A 96 14.77 -6.57 -10.03
C MET A 96 13.38 -6.22 -10.55
N PRO A 97 12.88 -6.92 -11.59
CA PRO A 97 11.59 -6.63 -12.18
C PRO A 97 10.45 -6.98 -11.21
N CYS A 98 9.45 -6.14 -11.17
CA CYS A 98 8.25 -6.33 -10.36
C CYS A 98 7.06 -5.55 -10.93
N VAL A 99 5.87 -5.84 -10.44
CA VAL A 99 4.69 -4.99 -10.64
C VAL A 99 4.47 -4.18 -9.37
N LEU A 100 4.36 -2.87 -9.55
CA LEU A 100 4.16 -1.89 -8.48
C LEU A 100 2.79 -1.23 -8.62
N ALA A 101 1.99 -1.27 -7.57
CA ALA A 101 0.73 -0.55 -7.49
C ALA A 101 0.75 0.44 -6.31
N VAL A 102 0.32 1.67 -6.55
CA VAL A 102 0.34 2.74 -5.54
C VAL A 102 -1.01 3.44 -5.49
N MET A 103 -1.66 3.41 -4.34
CA MET A 103 -2.93 4.10 -4.12
C MET A 103 -2.72 5.60 -3.94
N ASN A 104 -3.56 6.42 -4.60
CA ASN A 104 -3.47 7.86 -4.62
C ASN A 104 -4.57 8.53 -3.76
N LYS A 105 -4.19 9.05 -2.60
CA LYS A 105 -5.13 9.72 -1.68
C LYS A 105 -5.74 11.01 -2.25
N LYS A 106 -5.08 11.66 -3.20
CA LYS A 106 -5.60 12.85 -3.84
C LYS A 106 -6.85 12.56 -4.68
N PHE A 107 -7.00 11.31 -5.13
CA PHE A 107 -8.20 10.88 -5.83
C PHE A 107 -9.22 10.30 -4.83
N MET A 108 -10.22 11.08 -4.47
CA MET A 108 -11.33 10.69 -3.56
C MET A 108 -10.88 9.97 -2.28
N MET A 109 -9.80 10.43 -1.62
CA MET A 109 -9.20 9.80 -0.44
C MET A 109 -8.77 8.34 -0.67
N ALA A 110 -8.39 8.01 -1.87
CA ALA A 110 -8.10 6.64 -2.33
C ALA A 110 -9.21 5.64 -1.98
N SER A 111 -10.47 6.05 -2.08
CA SER A 111 -11.59 5.17 -1.84
C SER A 111 -11.68 4.10 -2.93
N MET A 112 -11.89 2.85 -2.50
CA MET A 112 -11.97 1.69 -3.38
C MET A 112 -13.29 1.68 -4.14
N GLY A 113 -13.25 1.88 -5.44
CA GLY A 113 -14.34 1.75 -6.39
C GLY A 113 -14.09 0.65 -7.41
N MET A 114 -14.99 0.53 -8.38
CA MET A 114 -14.93 -0.50 -9.42
C MET A 114 -13.66 -0.41 -10.26
N GLU A 115 -13.28 0.79 -10.69
CA GLU A 115 -12.08 1.01 -11.50
C GLU A 115 -10.82 0.67 -10.74
N LEU A 116 -10.70 1.11 -9.47
CA LEU A 116 -9.57 0.75 -8.62
C LEU A 116 -9.48 -0.78 -8.47
N GLY A 117 -10.59 -1.44 -8.13
CA GLY A 117 -10.61 -2.89 -7.96
C GLY A 117 -10.25 -3.65 -9.23
N GLU A 118 -10.71 -3.19 -10.39
CA GLU A 118 -10.37 -3.78 -11.69
C GLU A 118 -8.89 -3.55 -12.05
N THR A 119 -8.38 -2.32 -11.89
CA THR A 119 -6.96 -2.00 -12.12
C THR A 119 -6.05 -2.88 -11.27
N PHE A 120 -6.38 -3.01 -9.97
CA PHE A 120 -5.64 -3.89 -9.06
C PHE A 120 -5.64 -5.34 -9.55
N CYS A 121 -6.82 -5.87 -9.91
CA CYS A 121 -6.95 -7.25 -10.36
C CYS A 121 -6.17 -7.52 -11.64
N ARG A 122 -6.33 -6.67 -12.66
CA ARG A 122 -5.59 -6.81 -13.94
C ARG A 122 -4.08 -6.70 -13.77
N ALA A 123 -3.63 -5.78 -12.93
CA ALA A 123 -2.20 -5.64 -12.64
C ALA A 123 -1.64 -6.88 -11.92
N LEU A 124 -2.41 -7.46 -10.98
CA LEU A 124 -2.01 -8.68 -10.27
C LEU A 124 -2.04 -9.91 -11.19
N GLU A 125 -3.03 -10.02 -12.07
CA GLU A 125 -3.11 -11.07 -13.09
C GLU A 125 -1.91 -10.99 -14.05
N TYR A 126 -1.56 -9.78 -14.52
CA TYR A 126 -0.37 -9.55 -15.31
C TYR A 126 0.91 -10.01 -14.59
N ALA A 127 1.03 -9.68 -13.29
CA ALA A 127 2.16 -10.15 -12.49
C ALA A 127 2.24 -11.68 -12.42
N GLY A 128 1.10 -12.36 -12.30
CA GLY A 128 1.01 -13.82 -12.34
C GLY A 128 1.45 -14.40 -13.68
N GLU A 129 0.94 -13.87 -14.78
CA GLU A 129 1.30 -14.30 -16.15
C GLU A 129 2.79 -14.10 -16.48
N LYS A 130 3.40 -13.07 -15.92
CA LYS A 130 4.82 -12.74 -16.10
C LYS A 130 5.73 -13.35 -15.04
N HIS A 131 5.17 -14.05 -14.04
CA HIS A 131 5.90 -14.57 -12.89
C HIS A 131 6.69 -13.48 -12.15
N LEU A 132 6.10 -12.29 -12.00
CA LEU A 132 6.70 -11.16 -11.30
C LEU A 132 6.12 -11.03 -9.89
N PRO A 133 6.93 -10.59 -8.91
CA PRO A 133 6.41 -10.19 -7.61
C PRO A 133 5.50 -8.97 -7.75
N PHE A 134 4.48 -8.92 -6.92
CA PHE A 134 3.54 -7.80 -6.87
C PHE A 134 3.68 -7.04 -5.55
N ILE A 135 3.87 -5.73 -5.65
CA ILE A 135 4.02 -4.83 -4.51
C ILE A 135 2.91 -3.79 -4.55
N VAL A 136 2.15 -3.65 -3.45
CA VAL A 136 1.13 -2.60 -3.36
C VAL A 136 1.36 -1.68 -2.17
N PHE A 137 1.39 -0.38 -2.43
CA PHE A 137 1.32 0.66 -1.39
C PHE A 137 -0.14 1.06 -1.20
N THR A 138 -0.68 0.74 -0.04
CA THR A 138 -2.08 1.01 0.27
C THR A 138 -2.24 2.34 1.00
N ALA A 139 -3.26 3.07 0.59
CA ALA A 139 -3.77 4.24 1.31
C ALA A 139 -5.25 4.35 1.02
N SER A 140 -6.12 4.43 2.02
CA SER A 140 -7.56 4.52 1.74
C SER A 140 -8.38 4.98 2.92
N GLY A 141 -9.44 5.73 2.61
CA GLY A 141 -10.54 5.98 3.53
C GLY A 141 -11.61 4.88 3.56
N GLY A 142 -11.49 3.84 2.71
CA GLY A 142 -12.43 2.72 2.65
C GLY A 142 -13.13 2.56 1.28
N ALA A 143 -14.31 1.95 1.27
CA ALA A 143 -15.11 1.75 0.06
C ALA A 143 -15.73 3.06 -0.45
N ARG A 144 -15.85 3.19 -1.77
CA ARG A 144 -16.38 4.38 -2.45
C ARG A 144 -17.90 4.43 -2.36
N MET A 145 -18.42 5.34 -1.54
CA MET A 145 -19.86 5.47 -1.25
C MET A 145 -20.71 5.68 -2.51
N GLN A 146 -20.22 6.44 -3.48
CA GLN A 146 -20.93 6.77 -4.71
C GLN A 146 -21.24 5.55 -5.59
N GLU A 147 -20.54 4.45 -5.38
CA GLU A 147 -20.74 3.19 -6.10
C GLU A 147 -21.50 2.14 -5.28
N GLY A 148 -21.87 2.46 -4.05
CA GLY A 148 -22.70 1.62 -3.17
C GLY A 148 -22.16 0.20 -2.99
N ILE A 149 -23.05 -0.80 -3.14
CA ILE A 149 -22.70 -2.21 -2.95
C ILE A 149 -21.60 -2.69 -3.91
N LEU A 150 -21.46 -2.10 -5.09
CA LEU A 150 -20.44 -2.49 -6.06
C LEU A 150 -19.02 -2.17 -5.57
N SER A 151 -18.86 -1.10 -4.80
CA SER A 151 -17.58 -0.82 -4.14
C SER A 151 -17.25 -1.84 -3.04
N LEU A 152 -18.24 -2.35 -2.32
CA LEU A 152 -18.02 -3.42 -1.34
C LEU A 152 -17.69 -4.76 -2.01
N MET A 153 -18.29 -5.05 -3.17
CA MET A 153 -17.97 -6.25 -3.94
C MET A 153 -16.52 -6.30 -4.43
N GLN A 154 -15.84 -5.14 -4.52
CA GLN A 154 -14.41 -5.12 -4.83
C GLN A 154 -13.56 -5.81 -3.76
N MET A 155 -13.99 -5.83 -2.50
CA MET A 155 -13.31 -6.59 -1.46
C MET A 155 -13.21 -8.08 -1.79
N ALA A 156 -14.35 -8.68 -2.17
CA ALA A 156 -14.38 -10.09 -2.54
C ALA A 156 -13.57 -10.36 -3.81
N LYS A 157 -13.73 -9.51 -4.83
CA LYS A 157 -13.03 -9.61 -6.11
C LYS A 157 -11.51 -9.56 -5.95
N THR A 158 -10.99 -8.54 -5.30
CA THR A 158 -9.55 -8.37 -5.08
C THR A 158 -8.97 -9.49 -4.23
N SER A 159 -9.68 -9.92 -3.17
CA SER A 159 -9.23 -11.04 -2.31
C SER A 159 -9.16 -12.36 -3.09
N ALA A 160 -10.12 -12.61 -3.99
CA ALA A 160 -10.11 -13.82 -4.82
C ALA A 160 -8.93 -13.86 -5.78
N VAL A 161 -8.59 -12.73 -6.41
CA VAL A 161 -7.44 -12.64 -7.32
C VAL A 161 -6.12 -12.77 -6.54
N VAL A 162 -6.00 -12.14 -5.36
CA VAL A 162 -4.84 -12.33 -4.48
C VAL A 162 -4.66 -13.80 -4.10
N LYS A 163 -5.75 -14.48 -3.71
CA LYS A 163 -5.72 -15.90 -3.38
C LYS A 163 -5.20 -16.74 -4.55
N LYS A 164 -5.72 -16.52 -5.76
CA LYS A 164 -5.28 -17.21 -6.97
C LYS A 164 -3.79 -16.98 -7.23
N PHE A 165 -3.34 -15.72 -7.21
CA PHE A 165 -1.96 -15.35 -7.43
C PHE A 165 -0.99 -16.05 -6.45
N LYS A 166 -1.35 -16.10 -5.17
CA LYS A 166 -0.57 -16.80 -4.13
C LYS A 166 -0.58 -18.31 -4.30
N ASP A 167 -1.71 -18.91 -4.65
CA ASP A 167 -1.82 -20.36 -4.90
C ASP A 167 -0.95 -20.79 -6.10
N GLU A 168 -0.80 -19.92 -7.08
CA GLU A 168 0.10 -20.10 -8.23
C GLU A 168 1.56 -19.75 -7.87
N GLY A 169 1.84 -19.41 -6.60
CA GLY A 169 3.16 -19.17 -6.02
C GLY A 169 3.72 -17.79 -6.30
N GLY A 170 2.88 -16.82 -6.62
CA GLY A 170 3.29 -15.42 -6.71
C GLY A 170 3.65 -14.84 -5.34
N LEU A 171 4.61 -13.93 -5.30
CA LEU A 171 4.98 -13.18 -4.09
C LEU A 171 4.17 -11.88 -4.03
N TYR A 172 3.32 -11.76 -3.02
CA TYR A 172 2.47 -10.60 -2.78
C TYR A 172 2.96 -9.80 -1.57
N ILE A 173 3.46 -8.59 -1.80
CA ILE A 173 3.99 -7.70 -0.75
C ILE A 173 3.05 -6.51 -0.58
N THR A 174 2.62 -6.24 0.66
CA THR A 174 1.82 -5.06 0.97
C THR A 174 2.60 -4.07 1.81
N VAL A 175 2.49 -2.79 1.50
CA VAL A 175 3.06 -1.69 2.27
C VAL A 175 1.93 -0.78 2.72
N LEU A 176 1.61 -0.85 4.00
CA LEU A 176 0.49 -0.13 4.60
C LEU A 176 0.91 1.30 4.95
N THR A 177 0.28 2.29 4.29
CA THR A 177 0.56 3.71 4.54
C THR A 177 -0.60 4.41 5.23
N HIS A 178 -0.40 5.65 5.65
CA HIS A 178 -1.40 6.43 6.39
C HIS A 178 -2.38 7.17 5.46
N PRO A 179 -3.72 6.99 5.68
CA PRO A 179 -4.40 5.92 6.41
C PRO A 179 -4.68 4.72 5.50
N THR A 180 -4.74 3.51 6.03
CA THR A 180 -5.28 2.33 5.35
C THR A 180 -6.45 1.78 6.16
N THR A 181 -7.68 2.09 5.75
CA THR A 181 -8.88 1.80 6.53
C THR A 181 -10.02 1.21 5.70
N GLY A 182 -11.06 0.75 6.38
CA GLY A 182 -12.31 0.27 5.79
C GLY A 182 -12.15 -0.99 4.94
N GLY A 183 -12.84 -1.01 3.79
CA GLY A 183 -12.84 -2.15 2.88
C GLY A 183 -11.46 -2.52 2.34
N VAL A 184 -10.55 -1.56 2.21
CA VAL A 184 -9.17 -1.83 1.72
C VAL A 184 -8.38 -2.60 2.77
N SER A 185 -8.41 -2.19 4.03
CA SER A 185 -7.74 -2.95 5.11
C SER A 185 -8.38 -4.32 5.33
N ALA A 186 -9.69 -4.45 5.14
CA ALA A 186 -10.41 -5.72 5.31
C ALA A 186 -10.38 -6.62 4.05
N SER A 187 -9.53 -6.31 3.08
CA SER A 187 -9.35 -7.11 1.86
C SER A 187 -7.88 -7.20 1.47
N PHE A 188 -7.52 -6.78 0.29
CA PHE A 188 -6.18 -6.99 -0.30
C PHE A 188 -5.03 -6.40 0.51
N ALA A 189 -5.23 -5.34 1.32
CA ALA A 189 -4.14 -4.70 2.05
C ALA A 189 -3.52 -5.60 3.15
N THR A 190 -4.28 -6.53 3.73
CA THR A 190 -3.83 -7.43 4.81
C THR A 190 -3.59 -8.87 4.35
N LEU A 191 -3.59 -9.11 3.05
CA LEU A 191 -3.39 -10.45 2.47
C LEU A 191 -1.96 -10.69 1.97
N GLY A 192 -1.02 -9.78 2.26
CA GLY A 192 0.39 -9.92 1.88
C GLY A 192 1.03 -11.19 2.41
N ASP A 193 1.95 -11.78 1.64
CA ASP A 193 2.90 -12.77 2.17
C ASP A 193 3.89 -12.08 3.09
N ILE A 194 4.20 -10.83 2.77
CA ILE A 194 4.98 -9.91 3.60
C ILE A 194 4.22 -8.60 3.69
N THR A 195 3.95 -8.17 4.91
CA THR A 195 3.22 -6.94 5.21
C THR A 195 4.12 -5.94 5.92
N LEU A 196 4.47 -4.87 5.23
CA LEU A 196 5.23 -3.75 5.77
C LEU A 196 4.30 -2.60 6.14
N ALA A 197 4.72 -1.73 7.04
CA ALA A 197 4.00 -0.49 7.34
C ALA A 197 4.94 0.71 7.47
N GLU A 198 4.47 1.89 7.08
CA GLU A 198 5.14 3.15 7.43
C GLU A 198 4.95 3.47 8.92
N PRO A 199 5.91 4.12 9.59
CA PRO A 199 5.78 4.53 10.98
C PRO A 199 4.51 5.36 11.23
N LYS A 200 3.83 5.09 12.34
CA LYS A 200 2.62 5.81 12.77
C LYS A 200 1.42 5.71 11.81
N ALA A 201 1.47 4.88 10.77
CA ALA A 201 0.33 4.67 9.88
C ALA A 201 -0.91 4.24 10.67
N LEU A 202 -2.04 4.86 10.37
CA LEU A 202 -3.35 4.43 10.87
C LEU A 202 -3.85 3.29 9.98
N ILE A 203 -4.02 2.13 10.57
CA ILE A 203 -4.42 0.91 9.86
C ILE A 203 -5.52 0.23 10.66
N GLY A 204 -6.69 0.07 10.09
CA GLY A 204 -7.80 -0.56 10.80
C GLY A 204 -9.08 -0.59 9.95
N PHE A 205 -10.08 -1.35 10.39
CA PHE A 205 -11.34 -1.42 9.66
C PHE A 205 -12.16 -0.14 9.89
N ALA A 206 -12.68 0.06 11.07
CA ALA A 206 -13.37 1.29 11.43
C ALA A 206 -12.38 2.36 11.91
N GLY A 207 -12.59 3.61 11.51
CA GLY A 207 -11.78 4.72 12.01
C GLY A 207 -11.97 4.93 13.53
N PRO A 208 -10.96 5.47 14.25
CA PRO A 208 -11.02 5.65 15.69
C PRO A 208 -12.27 6.39 16.17
N ARG A 209 -12.68 7.46 15.49
CA ARG A 209 -13.89 8.24 15.83
C ARG A 209 -15.16 7.40 15.78
N VAL A 210 -15.29 6.52 14.77
CA VAL A 210 -16.46 5.65 14.63
C VAL A 210 -16.52 4.66 15.78
N ILE A 211 -15.37 4.06 16.13
CA ILE A 211 -15.29 3.11 17.24
C ILE A 211 -15.65 3.81 18.54
N GLU A 212 -15.02 4.94 18.87
CA GLU A 212 -15.26 5.69 20.11
C GLU A 212 -16.72 6.11 20.26
N GLN A 213 -17.34 6.58 19.17
CA GLN A 213 -18.76 6.95 19.17
C GLN A 213 -19.67 5.73 19.35
N THR A 214 -19.28 4.57 18.84
CA THR A 214 -20.10 3.34 18.95
C THR A 214 -20.00 2.71 20.34
N ILE A 215 -18.81 2.64 20.91
CA ILE A 215 -18.60 2.02 22.23
C ILE A 215 -18.73 2.99 23.41
N GLY A 216 -18.77 4.32 23.13
CA GLY A 216 -18.85 5.36 24.15
C GLY A 216 -17.60 5.49 25.04
N GLN A 217 -16.46 4.99 24.60
CA GLN A 217 -15.19 5.00 25.32
C GLN A 217 -14.05 5.49 24.46
N LYS A 218 -13.05 6.11 25.08
CA LYS A 218 -11.80 6.48 24.38
C LYS A 218 -10.96 5.24 24.09
N LEU A 219 -10.37 5.20 22.91
CA LEU A 219 -9.45 4.13 22.53
C LEU A 219 -8.12 4.26 23.28
N PRO A 220 -7.43 3.15 23.56
CA PRO A 220 -6.07 3.16 24.08
C PRO A 220 -5.13 3.95 23.20
N GLU A 221 -4.12 4.57 23.80
CA GLU A 221 -3.07 5.25 23.05
C GLU A 221 -2.34 4.26 22.12
N GLY A 222 -2.07 4.70 20.90
CA GLY A 222 -1.42 3.84 19.89
C GLY A 222 -2.33 2.81 19.22
N PHE A 223 -3.59 2.66 19.63
CA PHE A 223 -4.53 1.72 19.01
C PHE A 223 -4.65 1.96 17.49
N GLN A 224 -4.66 0.90 16.71
CA GLN A 224 -4.67 0.92 15.23
C GLN A 224 -3.46 1.65 14.60
N ARG A 225 -2.37 1.86 15.31
CA ARG A 225 -1.12 2.35 14.74
C ARG A 225 -0.21 1.21 14.32
N ALA A 226 0.71 1.48 13.39
CA ALA A 226 1.63 0.48 12.87
C ALA A 226 2.36 -0.31 13.97
N GLY A 227 2.82 0.37 15.04
CA GLY A 227 3.46 -0.27 16.20
C GLY A 227 2.56 -1.28 16.90
N PHE A 228 1.32 -0.88 17.20
CA PHE A 228 0.33 -1.77 17.80
C PHE A 228 0.08 -3.01 16.92
N LEU A 229 -0.03 -2.82 15.60
CA LEU A 229 -0.26 -3.93 14.67
C LEU A 229 0.94 -4.85 14.54
N GLN A 230 2.15 -4.32 14.61
CA GLN A 230 3.36 -5.13 14.61
C GLN A 230 3.47 -5.99 15.88
N GLU A 231 3.18 -5.41 17.06
CA GLU A 231 3.15 -6.15 18.33
C GLU A 231 2.12 -7.29 18.34
N HIS A 232 1.01 -7.12 17.58
CA HIS A 232 -0.04 -8.13 17.46
C HIS A 232 0.10 -9.06 16.24
N GLY A 233 1.22 -8.98 15.51
CA GLY A 233 1.53 -9.88 14.41
C GLY A 233 0.78 -9.61 13.10
N PHE A 234 0.17 -8.43 12.92
CA PHE A 234 -0.49 -8.03 11.67
C PHE A 234 0.46 -7.34 10.68
N VAL A 235 1.62 -6.91 11.15
CA VAL A 235 2.66 -6.24 10.36
C VAL A 235 3.99 -6.90 10.68
N ASP A 236 4.72 -7.31 9.65
CA ASP A 236 6.02 -7.99 9.80
C ASP A 236 7.13 -7.00 10.17
N ALA A 237 7.13 -5.82 9.56
CA ALA A 237 8.10 -4.79 9.86
C ALA A 237 7.57 -3.36 9.62
N ILE A 238 8.02 -2.44 10.48
CA ILE A 238 7.83 -1.01 10.29
C ILE A 238 9.07 -0.45 9.60
N VAL A 239 8.87 0.15 8.43
CA VAL A 239 9.95 0.64 7.58
C VAL A 239 9.73 2.12 7.28
N ARG A 240 10.74 2.93 7.54
CA ARG A 240 10.67 4.36 7.20
C ARG A 240 10.72 4.54 5.68
N ARG A 241 10.14 5.63 5.21
CA ARG A 241 10.02 5.92 3.78
C ARG A 241 11.37 5.93 3.08
N GLU A 242 12.37 6.53 3.69
CA GLU A 242 13.73 6.60 3.16
C GLU A 242 14.46 5.26 3.08
N ASP A 243 14.04 4.27 3.88
CA ASP A 243 14.62 2.92 3.91
C ASP A 243 13.79 1.91 3.08
N MET A 244 12.63 2.33 2.55
CA MET A 244 11.65 1.41 1.94
C MET A 244 12.17 0.75 0.67
N LYS A 245 12.81 1.50 -0.23
CA LYS A 245 13.38 0.95 -1.47
C LYS A 245 14.42 -0.14 -1.15
N GLU A 246 15.34 0.13 -0.22
CA GLU A 246 16.37 -0.85 0.19
C GLU A 246 15.74 -2.11 0.81
N MET A 247 14.67 -1.94 1.61
CA MET A 247 13.96 -3.07 2.22
C MET A 247 13.28 -3.94 1.16
N LEU A 248 12.54 -3.33 0.24
CA LEU A 248 11.87 -4.04 -0.84
C LEU A 248 12.88 -4.77 -1.73
N ALA A 249 13.99 -4.12 -2.11
CA ALA A 249 15.06 -4.75 -2.87
C ALA A 249 15.63 -5.99 -2.16
N LYS A 250 15.83 -5.94 -0.85
CA LYS A 250 16.28 -7.11 -0.07
C LYS A 250 15.27 -8.25 -0.09
N ILE A 251 13.98 -7.93 0.05
CA ILE A 251 12.92 -8.95 0.01
C ILE A 251 12.89 -9.61 -1.37
N LEU A 252 12.91 -8.82 -2.44
CA LEU A 252 12.92 -9.32 -3.81
C LEU A 252 14.14 -10.23 -4.06
N MET A 253 15.33 -9.79 -3.64
CA MET A 253 16.56 -10.56 -3.78
C MET A 253 16.51 -11.92 -3.05
N LEU A 254 15.94 -11.95 -1.84
CA LEU A 254 15.82 -13.19 -1.06
C LEU A 254 14.84 -14.20 -1.69
N HIS A 255 13.86 -13.69 -2.44
CA HIS A 255 12.84 -14.52 -3.10
C HIS A 255 13.12 -14.76 -4.59
N LYS A 256 14.24 -14.27 -5.13
CA LYS A 256 14.57 -14.34 -6.57
C LYS A 256 14.41 -15.75 -7.15
N ASN A 257 14.93 -16.76 -6.46
CA ASN A 257 14.85 -18.16 -6.90
C ASN A 257 13.41 -18.71 -6.95
N VAL A 258 12.45 -18.04 -6.32
CA VAL A 258 11.05 -18.47 -6.31
C VAL A 258 10.37 -18.15 -7.64
N TYR A 259 10.77 -17.07 -8.33
CA TYR A 259 10.16 -16.70 -9.61
C TYR A 259 11.02 -17.04 -10.83
N GLU A 260 12.36 -17.09 -10.71
CA GLU A 260 13.25 -17.47 -11.84
C GLU A 260 13.30 -18.98 -12.11
N GLY A 261 12.79 -19.81 -11.21
CA GLY A 261 12.78 -21.27 -11.29
C GLY A 261 11.49 -21.89 -11.80
N ARG A 262 10.57 -21.10 -12.37
CA ARG A 262 9.26 -21.57 -12.84
C ARG A 262 9.07 -21.39 -14.32
#